data_b4222a525e2bb70bfec2bd6d77619875
#
_entry.id   b4222a525e2bb70bfec2bd6d77619875
#
_cell.length_a   1.000
_cell.length_b   1.000
_cell.length_c   1.000
_cell.angle_alpha   90.00
_cell.angle_beta   90.00
_cell.angle_gamma   90.00
#
_symmetry.space_group_name_H-M   'P 1'
#
loop_
_entity.id
_entity.type
_entity.pdbx_description
1 polymer ?
#
loop_
_entity_poly.entity_id
_entity_poly.type
_entity_poly.pdbx_seq_one_letter_code
_entity_poly.pdbx_strand_id
1 'polypeptide(L)'
;MSAATSNVGSATPSVAESAPLVKRTTLIVRDAERSMAFYRDGLGLTVWYDDVIELSGVGLAAGKRGDQTRLIIMRAQDPVIGMIGLLQFTEPSLSPPSRRERLGIGDIVFVMQGKDIEGVYERVPQLGGRIHAAPHRFEVRGADGGQVAMTSLSFWDPDDYFIEYNRRD
;
A
#
# COMPACT_ATOMS: atom_id res chain seq x y z
N MET A 1 -49.63 29.87 25.33
CA MET A 1 -48.56 29.74 24.31
C MET A 1 -47.48 28.83 24.92
N SER A 2 -47.52 27.55 24.51
CA SER A 2 -46.57 26.56 25.01
C SER A 2 -45.59 26.25 23.87
N ALA A 3 -44.31 26.54 24.08
CA ALA A 3 -43.26 26.26 23.11
C ALA A 3 -42.87 24.78 23.26
N ALA A 4 -43.09 24.00 22.21
CA ALA A 4 -42.62 22.66 22.09
C ALA A 4 -41.12 22.68 21.72
N THR A 5 -40.28 22.28 22.69
CA THR A 5 -38.86 22.06 22.49
C THR A 5 -38.69 20.73 21.74
N SER A 6 -38.39 20.80 20.46
CA SER A 6 -38.02 19.61 19.65
C SER A 6 -36.65 19.14 20.09
N ASN A 7 -36.61 18.04 20.81
CA ASN A 7 -35.39 17.33 21.17
C ASN A 7 -34.89 16.57 19.93
N VAL A 8 -33.92 17.13 19.21
CA VAL A 8 -33.22 16.44 18.11
C VAL A 8 -32.26 15.45 18.78
N GLY A 9 -32.74 14.24 18.98
CA GLY A 9 -31.93 13.14 19.44
C GLY A 9 -30.83 12.85 18.38
N SER A 10 -29.57 13.10 18.71
CA SER A 10 -28.44 12.67 17.90
C SER A 10 -28.42 11.15 17.90
N ALA A 11 -28.82 10.53 16.80
CA ALA A 11 -28.69 9.09 16.62
C ALA A 11 -27.21 8.73 16.67
N THR A 12 -26.84 7.77 17.54
CA THR A 12 -25.49 7.20 17.53
C THR A 12 -25.27 6.53 16.18
N PRO A 13 -24.19 6.87 15.43
CA PRO A 13 -23.93 6.26 14.12
C PRO A 13 -23.80 4.73 14.25
N SER A 14 -24.26 4.01 13.23
CA SER A 14 -24.09 2.56 13.18
C SER A 14 -22.61 2.18 13.14
N VAL A 15 -22.26 0.95 13.55
CA VAL A 15 -20.86 0.48 13.50
C VAL A 15 -20.28 0.60 12.08
N ALA A 16 -21.08 0.38 11.04
CA ALA A 16 -20.66 0.53 9.65
C ALA A 16 -20.33 1.98 9.28
N GLU A 17 -21.09 2.96 9.80
CA GLU A 17 -20.85 4.39 9.59
C GLU A 17 -19.64 4.92 10.37
N SER A 18 -19.25 4.24 11.46
CA SER A 18 -18.10 4.58 12.31
C SER A 18 -16.83 3.78 11.98
N ALA A 19 -16.89 2.87 11.01
CA ALA A 19 -15.72 2.07 10.62
C ALA A 19 -14.58 2.96 10.10
N PRO A 20 -13.32 2.71 10.52
CA PRO A 20 -12.19 3.50 10.06
C PRO A 20 -11.90 3.26 8.57
N LEU A 21 -11.43 4.30 7.91
CA LEU A 21 -10.96 4.22 6.53
C LEU A 21 -9.49 3.78 6.49
N VAL A 22 -9.16 2.76 5.70
CA VAL A 22 -7.78 2.41 5.38
C VAL A 22 -7.25 3.39 4.33
N LYS A 23 -6.66 4.47 4.80
CA LYS A 23 -6.20 5.57 3.95
C LYS A 23 -4.87 5.26 3.27
N ARG A 24 -3.92 4.71 4.02
CA ARG A 24 -2.53 4.51 3.59
C ARG A 24 -1.94 3.29 4.27
N THR A 25 -1.11 2.55 3.53
CA THR A 25 -0.18 1.58 4.09
C THR A 25 1.23 2.17 4.00
N THR A 26 1.96 2.21 5.12
CA THR A 26 3.33 2.72 5.13
C THR A 26 4.31 1.57 5.23
N LEU A 27 5.22 1.50 4.27
CA LEU A 27 6.29 0.51 4.13
C LEU A 27 7.57 1.11 4.70
N ILE A 28 8.28 0.37 5.54
CA ILE A 28 9.62 0.76 5.96
C ILE A 28 10.59 0.21 4.92
N VAL A 29 11.28 1.11 4.21
CA VAL A 29 12.09 0.79 3.04
C VAL A 29 13.58 1.09 3.31
N ARG A 30 14.45 0.39 2.57
CA ARG A 30 15.91 0.57 2.66
C ARG A 30 16.36 1.88 2.00
N ASP A 31 15.71 2.24 0.89
CA ASP A 31 16.01 3.40 0.05
C ASP A 31 14.71 3.94 -0.54
N ALA A 32 14.25 5.09 -0.03
CA ALA A 32 12.98 5.68 -0.43
C ALA A 32 12.98 6.14 -1.90
N GLU A 33 14.13 6.59 -2.44
CA GLU A 33 14.25 7.00 -3.83
C GLU A 33 14.08 5.81 -4.79
N ARG A 34 14.77 4.71 -4.49
CA ARG A 34 14.66 3.46 -5.25
C ARG A 34 13.24 2.90 -5.21
N SER A 35 12.62 2.87 -4.04
CA SER A 35 11.26 2.38 -3.88
C SER A 35 10.26 3.32 -4.56
N MET A 36 10.45 4.65 -4.46
CA MET A 36 9.64 5.63 -5.20
C MET A 36 9.71 5.39 -6.71
N ALA A 37 10.90 5.21 -7.27
CA ALA A 37 11.06 4.92 -8.70
C ALA A 37 10.33 3.64 -9.12
N PHE A 38 10.40 2.59 -8.29
CA PHE A 38 9.67 1.34 -8.52
C PHE A 38 8.14 1.56 -8.59
N TYR A 39 7.57 2.24 -7.60
CA TYR A 39 6.12 2.47 -7.54
C TYR A 39 5.66 3.48 -8.59
N ARG A 40 6.47 4.50 -8.91
CA ARG A 40 6.15 5.50 -9.94
C ARG A 40 6.28 4.92 -11.35
N ASP A 41 7.48 4.45 -11.70
CA ASP A 41 7.82 4.09 -13.08
C ASP A 41 7.38 2.64 -13.43
N GLY A 42 7.34 1.77 -12.43
CA GLY A 42 6.88 0.39 -12.56
C GLY A 42 5.36 0.26 -12.53
N LEU A 43 4.69 0.91 -11.59
CA LEU A 43 3.26 0.72 -11.30
C LEU A 43 2.39 1.94 -11.62
N GLY A 44 2.99 3.10 -11.96
CA GLY A 44 2.26 4.29 -12.36
C GLY A 44 1.66 5.12 -11.21
N LEU A 45 2.14 4.93 -9.97
CA LEU A 45 1.74 5.78 -8.86
C LEU A 45 2.38 7.17 -8.98
N THR A 46 1.74 8.18 -8.39
CA THR A 46 2.24 9.56 -8.39
C THR A 46 2.69 10.01 -7.01
N VAL A 47 3.80 10.73 -6.94
CA VAL A 47 4.27 11.33 -5.68
C VAL A 47 3.31 12.43 -5.25
N TRP A 48 2.82 12.36 -4.02
CA TRP A 48 1.97 13.38 -3.42
C TRP A 48 2.68 14.18 -2.32
N TYR A 49 3.61 13.53 -1.61
CA TYR A 49 4.36 14.12 -0.51
C TYR A 49 5.76 13.52 -0.47
N ASP A 50 6.76 14.33 -0.18
CA ASP A 50 8.15 13.91 0.01
C ASP A 50 8.83 14.88 0.95
N ASP A 51 9.21 14.44 2.15
CA ASP A 51 9.88 15.29 3.12
C ASP A 51 10.69 14.47 4.13
N VAL A 52 11.61 15.13 4.80
CA VAL A 52 12.36 14.60 5.94
C VAL A 52 11.62 14.91 7.23
N ILE A 53 11.39 13.90 8.04
CA ILE A 53 10.61 13.97 9.29
C ILE A 53 11.45 13.47 10.45
N GLU A 54 11.53 14.29 11.51
CA GLU A 54 12.03 13.84 12.80
C GLU A 54 10.95 13.06 13.55
N LEU A 55 11.30 11.86 14.03
CA LEU A 55 10.36 11.01 14.77
C LEU A 55 10.09 11.55 16.17
N SER A 56 8.81 11.53 16.58
CA SER A 56 8.41 11.82 17.96
C SER A 56 8.82 10.70 18.94
N GLY A 57 9.07 9.48 18.44
CA GLY A 57 9.35 8.29 19.23
C GLY A 57 8.14 7.69 19.96
N VAL A 58 6.92 8.14 19.66
CA VAL A 58 5.70 7.72 20.36
C VAL A 58 4.76 6.92 19.46
N GLY A 59 4.51 7.42 18.24
CA GLY A 59 3.43 6.89 17.39
C GLY A 59 3.81 5.69 16.52
N LEU A 60 5.10 5.42 16.35
CA LEU A 60 5.60 4.31 15.53
C LEU A 60 6.43 3.37 16.38
N ALA A 61 6.15 2.07 16.31
CA ALA A 61 6.90 1.04 17.02
C ALA A 61 8.25 0.72 16.33
N ALA A 62 8.93 1.76 15.84
CA ALA A 62 10.26 1.68 15.23
C ALA A 62 10.98 3.01 15.45
N GLY A 63 12.30 2.94 15.66
CA GLY A 63 13.10 4.13 15.96
C GLY A 63 12.83 4.72 17.35
N LYS A 64 13.36 5.90 17.58
CA LYS A 64 13.21 6.67 18.83
C LYS A 64 13.03 8.16 18.51
N ARG A 65 12.76 8.95 19.53
CA ARG A 65 12.67 10.41 19.40
C ARG A 65 13.97 10.99 18.87
N GLY A 66 13.86 11.86 17.86
CA GLY A 66 14.98 12.51 17.22
C GLY A 66 15.54 11.79 16.00
N ASP A 67 15.19 10.52 15.78
CA ASP A 67 15.63 9.79 14.57
C ASP A 67 15.09 10.48 13.32
N GLN A 68 15.94 10.65 12.30
CA GLN A 68 15.55 11.27 11.03
C GLN A 68 15.05 10.21 10.05
N THR A 69 13.94 10.52 9.39
CA THR A 69 13.33 9.66 8.37
C THR A 69 12.96 10.48 7.15
N ARG A 70 13.00 9.87 5.95
CA ARG A 70 12.35 10.42 4.76
C ARG A 70 11.04 9.68 4.54
N LEU A 71 9.95 10.42 4.41
CA LEU A 71 8.63 9.89 4.09
C LEU A 71 8.20 10.37 2.71
N ILE A 72 8.01 9.44 1.79
CA ILE A 72 7.38 9.69 0.50
C ILE A 72 5.99 9.06 0.51
N ILE A 73 4.96 9.81 0.12
CA ILE A 73 3.60 9.26 0.00
C ILE A 73 3.21 9.26 -1.47
N MET A 74 2.87 8.07 -1.96
CA MET A 74 2.45 7.82 -3.32
C MET A 74 0.93 7.65 -3.40
N ARG A 75 0.30 8.25 -4.43
CA ARG A 75 -1.12 8.07 -4.74
C ARG A 75 -1.30 7.08 -5.88
N ALA A 76 -2.31 6.22 -5.74
CA ALA A 76 -2.87 5.41 -6.81
C ALA A 76 -3.99 6.20 -7.55
N GLN A 77 -5.00 5.50 -8.07
CA GLN A 77 -6.11 6.14 -8.79
C GLN A 77 -7.00 6.98 -7.88
N ASP A 78 -7.26 6.51 -6.66
CA ASP A 78 -8.07 7.26 -5.69
C ASP A 78 -7.18 8.31 -4.99
N PRO A 79 -7.63 9.57 -4.85
CA PRO A 79 -6.85 10.63 -4.23
C PRO A 79 -6.70 10.50 -2.70
N VAL A 80 -7.48 9.63 -2.06
CA VAL A 80 -7.56 9.54 -0.59
C VAL A 80 -7.28 8.13 -0.08
N ILE A 81 -7.73 7.09 -0.78
CA ILE A 81 -7.67 5.69 -0.36
C ILE A 81 -6.58 4.95 -1.13
N GLY A 82 -5.96 3.95 -0.48
CA GLY A 82 -4.97 3.08 -1.13
C GLY A 82 -3.63 3.74 -1.41
N MET A 83 -3.28 4.79 -0.69
CA MET A 83 -1.95 5.40 -0.77
C MET A 83 -0.89 4.46 -0.20
N ILE A 84 0.31 4.53 -0.76
CA ILE A 84 1.51 3.86 -0.25
C ILE A 84 2.44 4.92 0.33
N GLY A 85 2.84 4.76 1.59
CA GLY A 85 3.90 5.54 2.21
C GLY A 85 5.21 4.76 2.18
N LEU A 86 6.30 5.41 1.81
CA LEU A 86 7.65 4.85 1.81
C LEU A 86 8.43 5.58 2.89
N LEU A 87 8.77 4.89 3.98
CA LEU A 87 9.46 5.47 5.13
C LEU A 87 10.87 4.88 5.21
N GLN A 88 11.86 5.69 4.95
CA GLN A 88 13.27 5.34 5.13
C GLN A 88 13.81 5.98 6.40
N PHE A 89 14.46 5.18 7.25
CA PHE A 89 15.27 5.70 8.34
C PHE A 89 16.64 6.14 7.78
N THR A 90 16.93 7.43 7.87
CA THR A 90 18.16 7.99 7.31
C THR A 90 19.24 8.12 8.37
N GLU A 91 18.87 8.48 9.61
CA GLU A 91 19.82 8.64 10.73
C GLU A 91 19.18 8.28 12.07
N PRO A 92 19.56 7.13 12.68
CA PRO A 92 20.38 6.06 12.11
C PRO A 92 19.60 5.23 11.07
N SER A 93 20.30 4.63 10.11
CA SER A 93 19.68 3.68 9.18
C SER A 93 19.34 2.37 9.90
N LEU A 94 18.24 1.74 9.49
CA LEU A 94 17.89 0.40 9.97
C LEU A 94 18.67 -0.69 9.22
N SER A 95 19.06 -1.72 9.94
CA SER A 95 19.65 -2.91 9.31
C SER A 95 18.58 -3.61 8.47
N PRO A 96 18.87 -3.94 7.20
CA PRO A 96 17.93 -4.65 6.36
C PRO A 96 17.69 -6.06 6.89
N PRO A 97 16.44 -6.58 6.82
CA PRO A 97 16.15 -7.97 7.11
C PRO A 97 16.79 -8.89 6.05
N SER A 98 16.88 -10.19 6.35
CA SER A 98 17.23 -11.19 5.34
C SER A 98 16.19 -11.17 4.21
N ARG A 99 16.65 -11.46 2.98
CA ARG A 99 15.81 -11.53 1.80
C ARG A 99 14.68 -12.54 1.98
N ARG A 100 13.47 -12.17 1.64
CA ARG A 100 12.30 -13.05 1.72
C ARG A 100 12.11 -13.84 0.42
N GLU A 101 11.85 -15.13 0.58
CA GLU A 101 11.52 -16.03 -0.54
C GLU A 101 10.09 -16.56 -0.45
N ARG A 102 9.49 -16.52 0.73
CA ARG A 102 8.12 -16.98 1.02
C ARG A 102 7.42 -16.04 1.99
N LEU A 103 6.10 -15.99 1.86
CA LEU A 103 5.24 -15.32 2.83
C LEU A 103 5.06 -16.19 4.07
N GLY A 104 4.94 -15.53 5.21
CA GLY A 104 4.67 -16.13 6.51
C GLY A 104 3.58 -15.37 7.28
N ILE A 105 3.26 -15.86 8.47
CA ILE A 105 2.29 -15.18 9.34
C ILE A 105 2.83 -13.79 9.70
N GLY A 106 1.99 -12.76 9.52
CA GLY A 106 2.34 -11.36 9.77
C GLY A 106 2.82 -10.61 8.52
N ASP A 107 3.06 -11.28 7.39
CA ASP A 107 3.38 -10.62 6.14
C ASP A 107 2.13 -10.00 5.49
N ILE A 108 2.34 -8.92 4.75
CA ILE A 108 1.31 -8.20 4.03
C ILE A 108 1.39 -8.58 2.56
N VAL A 109 0.23 -8.83 1.94
CA VAL A 109 0.07 -8.95 0.49
C VAL A 109 -0.67 -7.72 -0.01
N PHE A 110 -0.06 -6.96 -0.92
CA PHE A 110 -0.73 -5.88 -1.61
C PHE A 110 -1.48 -6.46 -2.81
N VAL A 111 -2.80 -6.43 -2.76
CA VAL A 111 -3.63 -6.76 -3.92
C VAL A 111 -3.94 -5.46 -4.66
N MET A 112 -3.34 -5.32 -5.83
CA MET A 112 -3.51 -4.15 -6.70
C MET A 112 -4.31 -4.54 -7.94
N GLN A 113 -5.12 -3.63 -8.44
CA GLN A 113 -5.85 -3.82 -9.68
C GLN A 113 -5.43 -2.76 -10.70
N GLY A 114 -5.06 -3.22 -11.90
CA GLY A 114 -4.67 -2.35 -13.00
C GLY A 114 -4.96 -3.00 -14.36
N LYS A 115 -4.57 -2.31 -15.43
CA LYS A 115 -4.85 -2.76 -16.81
C LYS A 115 -3.60 -3.27 -17.54
N ASP A 116 -2.43 -2.77 -17.18
CA ASP A 116 -1.16 -2.97 -17.89
C ASP A 116 -0.34 -4.08 -17.22
N ILE A 117 -0.83 -5.32 -17.28
CA ILE A 117 -0.10 -6.49 -16.72
C ILE A 117 1.19 -6.75 -17.46
N GLU A 118 1.16 -6.69 -18.76
CA GLU A 118 2.30 -6.99 -19.62
C GLU A 118 3.43 -5.99 -19.41
N GLY A 119 3.13 -4.69 -19.40
CA GLY A 119 4.13 -3.65 -19.13
C GLY A 119 4.67 -3.70 -17.72
N VAL A 120 3.85 -4.00 -16.71
CA VAL A 120 4.31 -4.19 -15.31
C VAL A 120 5.25 -5.40 -15.24
N TYR A 121 4.92 -6.51 -15.92
CA TYR A 121 5.79 -7.70 -15.96
C TYR A 121 7.18 -7.40 -16.51
N GLU A 122 7.27 -6.56 -17.54
CA GLU A 122 8.55 -6.16 -18.14
C GLU A 122 9.34 -5.19 -17.26
N ARG A 123 8.67 -4.21 -16.62
CA ARG A 123 9.32 -3.15 -15.83
C ARG A 123 9.79 -3.60 -14.45
N VAL A 124 9.08 -4.51 -13.81
CA VAL A 124 9.38 -4.96 -12.43
C VAL A 124 10.84 -5.42 -12.26
N PRO A 125 11.39 -6.31 -13.11
CA PRO A 125 12.80 -6.73 -12.96
C PRO A 125 13.80 -5.59 -13.22
N GLN A 126 13.49 -4.67 -14.14
CA GLN A 126 14.36 -3.55 -14.50
C GLN A 126 14.48 -2.54 -13.35
N LEU A 127 13.46 -2.44 -12.51
CA LEU A 127 13.39 -1.55 -11.35
C LEU A 127 13.76 -2.26 -10.01
N GLY A 128 14.34 -3.46 -10.11
CA GLY A 128 14.85 -4.20 -8.96
C GLY A 128 13.84 -5.02 -8.19
N GLY A 129 12.63 -5.19 -8.72
CA GLY A 129 11.65 -6.16 -8.23
C GLY A 129 11.97 -7.58 -8.73
N ARG A 130 11.26 -8.56 -8.20
CA ARG A 130 11.45 -9.99 -8.54
C ARG A 130 10.12 -10.64 -8.87
N ILE A 131 9.99 -11.17 -10.07
CA ILE A 131 8.79 -11.93 -10.47
C ILE A 131 8.71 -13.22 -9.63
N HIS A 132 7.55 -13.44 -9.02
CA HIS A 132 7.18 -14.68 -8.36
C HIS A 132 6.40 -15.58 -9.31
N ALA A 133 5.34 -15.06 -9.94
CA ALA A 133 4.58 -15.77 -10.97
C ALA A 133 4.35 -14.86 -12.17
N ALA A 134 4.65 -15.36 -13.37
CA ALA A 134 4.36 -14.68 -14.63
C ALA A 134 2.83 -14.48 -14.81
N PRO A 135 2.41 -13.60 -15.73
CA PRO A 135 0.99 -13.40 -16.01
C PRO A 135 0.29 -14.74 -16.30
N HIS A 136 -0.78 -15.01 -15.56
CA HIS A 136 -1.58 -16.22 -15.71
C HIS A 136 -3.07 -15.92 -15.53
N ARG A 137 -3.89 -16.60 -16.31
CA ARG A 137 -5.35 -16.46 -16.26
C ARG A 137 -5.95 -17.47 -15.31
N PHE A 138 -6.98 -17.05 -14.56
CA PHE A 138 -7.77 -17.91 -13.69
C PHE A 138 -9.19 -17.36 -13.56
N GLU A 139 -10.07 -18.13 -12.96
CA GLU A 139 -11.44 -17.73 -12.69
C GLU A 139 -11.70 -17.77 -11.18
N VAL A 140 -12.38 -16.75 -10.67
CA VAL A 140 -12.82 -16.68 -9.27
C VAL A 140 -14.33 -16.51 -9.21
N ARG A 141 -14.92 -16.98 -8.12
CA ARG A 141 -16.31 -16.68 -7.83
C ARG A 141 -16.43 -15.24 -7.31
N GLY A 142 -17.15 -14.40 -8.04
CA GLY A 142 -17.47 -13.04 -7.64
C GLY A 142 -18.42 -12.98 -6.43
N ALA A 143 -18.54 -11.79 -5.83
CA ALA A 143 -19.42 -11.57 -4.68
C ALA A 143 -20.91 -11.79 -5.00
N ASP A 144 -21.30 -11.63 -6.27
CA ASP A 144 -22.64 -11.92 -6.81
C ASP A 144 -22.87 -13.40 -7.12
N GLY A 145 -21.85 -14.25 -6.91
CA GLY A 145 -21.89 -15.68 -7.20
C GLY A 145 -21.57 -16.06 -8.64
N GLY A 146 -21.38 -15.09 -9.54
CA GLY A 146 -20.95 -15.30 -10.93
C GLY A 146 -19.46 -15.66 -11.02
N GLN A 147 -19.04 -16.20 -12.17
CA GLN A 147 -17.61 -16.40 -12.47
C GLN A 147 -17.01 -15.10 -13.02
N VAL A 148 -15.83 -14.73 -12.51
CA VAL A 148 -15.06 -13.57 -12.96
C VAL A 148 -13.72 -14.06 -13.46
N ALA A 149 -13.42 -13.79 -14.73
CA ALA A 149 -12.13 -14.08 -15.31
C ALA A 149 -11.14 -12.97 -14.92
N MET A 150 -9.96 -13.40 -14.47
CA MET A 150 -8.89 -12.55 -14.00
C MET A 150 -7.57 -12.97 -14.64
N THR A 151 -6.72 -12.01 -14.91
CA THR A 151 -5.30 -12.26 -15.19
C THR A 151 -4.48 -11.70 -14.03
N SER A 152 -3.61 -12.50 -13.43
CA SER A 152 -2.78 -12.12 -12.28
C SER A 152 -1.30 -12.22 -12.60
N LEU A 153 -0.53 -11.31 -12.03
CA LEU A 153 0.92 -11.27 -11.97
C LEU A 153 1.33 -11.08 -10.53
N SER A 154 2.29 -11.84 -10.01
CA SER A 154 2.79 -11.60 -8.66
C SER A 154 4.30 -11.43 -8.61
N PHE A 155 4.76 -10.57 -7.69
CA PHE A 155 6.16 -10.18 -7.59
C PHE A 155 6.49 -9.60 -6.20
N TRP A 156 7.78 -9.53 -5.92
CA TRP A 156 8.34 -8.82 -4.79
C TRP A 156 8.86 -7.46 -5.24
N ASP A 157 8.60 -6.43 -4.46
CA ASP A 157 9.21 -5.11 -4.66
C ASP A 157 10.70 -5.12 -4.24
N PRO A 158 11.43 -4.00 -4.40
CA PRO A 158 12.84 -3.90 -4.00
C PRO A 158 13.12 -4.18 -2.53
N ASP A 159 12.12 -4.02 -1.65
CA ASP A 159 12.23 -4.19 -0.19
C ASP A 159 11.61 -5.49 0.33
N ASP A 160 11.26 -6.40 -0.56
CA ASP A 160 10.65 -7.70 -0.28
C ASP A 160 9.20 -7.60 0.24
N TYR A 161 8.44 -6.58 -0.17
CA TYR A 161 6.99 -6.55 -0.04
C TYR A 161 6.34 -7.28 -1.21
N PHE A 162 5.36 -8.14 -0.91
CA PHE A 162 4.71 -8.96 -1.94
C PHE A 162 3.51 -8.26 -2.53
N ILE A 163 3.44 -8.27 -3.87
CA ILE A 163 2.38 -7.63 -4.65
C ILE A 163 1.73 -8.66 -5.56
N GLU A 164 0.42 -8.74 -5.50
CA GLU A 164 -0.44 -9.43 -6.43
C GLU A 164 -1.14 -8.36 -7.29
N TYR A 165 -0.77 -8.32 -8.58
CA TYR A 165 -1.30 -7.33 -9.52
C TYR A 165 -2.29 -7.99 -10.45
N ASN A 166 -3.55 -7.58 -10.39
CA ASN A 166 -4.67 -8.21 -11.06
C ASN A 166 -5.28 -7.33 -12.13
N ARG A 167 -5.70 -7.93 -13.23
CA ARG A 167 -6.60 -7.34 -14.22
C ARG A 167 -7.87 -8.18 -14.28
N ARG A 168 -9.02 -7.52 -14.24
CA ARG A 168 -10.29 -8.15 -14.58
C ARG A 168 -10.41 -8.17 -16.11
N ASP A 169 -10.60 -9.36 -16.68
CA ASP A 169 -10.71 -9.58 -18.13
C ASP A 169 -12.11 -9.25 -18.68
#